data_6961c7d8146bc7dfcde2126843ab5560
#
_entry.id   6961c7d8146bc7dfcde2126843ab5560
#
_cell.length_a   1.000
_cell.length_b   1.000
_cell.length_c   1.000
_cell.angle_alpha   90.00
_cell.angle_beta   90.00
_cell.angle_gamma   90.00
#
_symmetry.space_group_name_H-M   'P 1'
#
loop_
_entity.id
_entity.type
_entity.pdbx_description
1 polymer ?
#
loop_
_entity_poly.entity_id
_entity_poly.type
_entity_poly.pdbx_seq_one_letter_code
_entity_poly.pdbx_strand_id
1 'polypeptide(L)' 'MKKELTLDRIEGKKAVFLTEEEEEIRLPAAWFEDLHEGMAIDMSLAENKDREAASLKEAEDLLAEIKRMNGE' A
#
# COMPACT_ATOMS: atom_id res chain seq x y z
N MET A 1 -1.56 4.42 -13.01
CA MET A 1 -1.70 2.99 -13.26
C MET A 1 -2.69 2.39 -12.25
N LYS A 2 -3.56 1.55 -12.74
CA LYS A 2 -4.57 0.93 -11.89
C LYS A 2 -4.46 -0.58 -11.98
N LYS A 3 -4.53 -1.25 -10.84
CA LYS A 3 -4.46 -2.71 -10.77
C LYS A 3 -5.65 -3.25 -10.02
N GLU A 4 -6.20 -4.33 -10.51
CA GLU A 4 -7.25 -5.05 -9.82
C GLU A 4 -6.61 -6.18 -9.06
N LEU A 5 -6.90 -6.25 -7.77
CA LEU A 5 -6.30 -7.22 -6.87
C LEU A 5 -7.38 -8.06 -6.20
N THR A 6 -7.06 -9.32 -5.95
CA THR A 6 -7.95 -10.21 -5.22
C THR A 6 -7.19 -10.76 -4.02
N LEU A 7 -7.81 -10.75 -2.88
CA LEU A 7 -7.19 -11.27 -1.67
C LEU A 7 -7.08 -12.79 -1.76
N ASP A 8 -5.85 -13.28 -1.73
CA ASP A 8 -5.57 -14.70 -1.82
C ASP A 8 -5.54 -15.35 -0.44
N ARG A 9 -4.82 -14.72 0.48
CA ARG A 9 -4.70 -15.23 1.84
C ARG A 9 -4.19 -14.14 2.76
N ILE A 10 -4.28 -14.43 4.05
CA ILE A 10 -3.74 -13.53 5.07
C ILE A 10 -2.63 -14.28 5.79
N GLU A 11 -1.46 -13.69 5.83
CA GLU A 11 -0.30 -14.26 6.52
C GLU A 11 0.10 -13.35 7.65
N GLY A 12 -0.25 -13.75 8.87
CA GLY A 12 0.06 -12.93 10.04
C GLY A 12 -0.62 -11.58 9.93
N LYS A 13 0.17 -10.53 9.86
CA LYS A 13 -0.35 -9.17 9.76
C LYS A 13 -0.36 -8.63 8.35
N LYS A 14 -0.14 -9.50 7.38
CA LYS A 14 -0.09 -9.10 5.97
C LYS A 14 -1.19 -9.76 5.19
N ALA A 15 -1.80 -8.99 4.31
CA ALA A 15 -2.78 -9.49 3.37
C ALA A 15 -2.07 -9.71 2.04
N VAL A 16 -2.18 -10.89 1.50
CA VAL A 16 -1.52 -11.24 0.24
C VAL A 16 -2.56 -11.20 -0.86
N PHE A 17 -2.35 -10.29 -1.80
CA PHE A 17 -3.24 -10.11 -2.93
C PHE A 17 -2.59 -10.60 -4.21
N LEU A 18 -3.41 -11.03 -5.15
CA LEU A 18 -2.93 -11.44 -6.46
C LEU A 18 -3.48 -10.50 -7.51
N THR A 19 -2.64 -10.16 -8.48
CA THR A 19 -3.07 -9.40 -9.64
C THR A 19 -3.61 -10.35 -10.70
N GLU A 20 -4.12 -9.80 -11.80
CA GLU A 20 -4.56 -10.61 -12.91
C GLU A 20 -3.44 -11.43 -13.52
N GLU A 21 -2.21 -10.97 -13.34
CA GLU A 21 -1.03 -11.66 -13.85
C GLU A 21 -0.43 -12.61 -12.83
N GLU A 22 -1.15 -12.84 -11.73
CA GLU A 22 -0.75 -13.73 -10.65
C GLU A 22 0.48 -13.26 -9.89
N GLU A 23 0.73 -11.97 -9.90
CA GLU A 23 1.77 -11.40 -9.08
C GLU A 23 1.28 -11.23 -7.66
N GLU A 24 2.11 -11.54 -6.69
CA GLU A 24 1.75 -11.38 -5.29
C GLU A 24 2.08 -9.98 -4.80
N ILE A 25 1.14 -9.37 -4.14
CA ILE A 25 1.34 -8.06 -3.53
C ILE A 25 0.95 -8.17 -2.07
N ARG A 26 1.88 -7.87 -1.18
CA ARG A 26 1.64 -7.95 0.25
C ARG A 26 1.41 -6.55 0.80
N LEU A 27 0.28 -6.40 1.45
CA LEU A 27 -0.11 -5.12 2.06
C LEU A 27 -0.43 -5.35 3.52
N PRO A 28 -0.24 -4.33 4.37
CA PRO A 28 -0.59 -4.48 5.78
C PRO A 28 -2.09 -4.75 5.94
N ALA A 29 -2.41 -5.77 6.71
CA ALA A 29 -3.81 -6.10 6.95
C ALA A 29 -4.55 -4.97 7.67
N ALA A 30 -3.82 -4.18 8.43
CA ALA A 30 -4.41 -3.07 9.17
C ALA A 30 -4.98 -1.97 8.27
N TRP A 31 -4.62 -1.95 7.01
CA TRP A 31 -5.16 -0.97 6.08
C TRP A 31 -6.62 -1.25 5.71
N PHE A 32 -7.12 -2.42 6.06
CA PHE A 32 -8.45 -2.85 5.67
C PHE A 32 -9.28 -3.13 6.91
N GLU A 33 -10.57 -2.84 6.84
CA GLU A 33 -11.46 -3.07 7.98
C GLU A 33 -12.09 -4.45 7.96
N ASP A 34 -12.35 -4.95 6.80
CA ASP A 34 -13.11 -6.19 6.66
C ASP A 34 -12.46 -7.13 5.65
N LEU A 35 -11.33 -7.70 6.07
CA LEU A 35 -10.61 -8.63 5.21
C LEU A 35 -11.28 -9.99 5.15
N HIS A 36 -11.47 -10.49 3.95
CA HIS A 36 -11.97 -11.85 3.75
C HIS A 36 -11.42 -12.39 2.44
N GLU A 37 -11.23 -13.69 2.38
CA GLU A 37 -10.72 -14.32 1.17
C GLU A 37 -11.69 -14.08 0.02
N GLY A 38 -11.10 -13.82 -1.15
CA GLY A 38 -11.89 -13.50 -2.33
C GLY A 38 -12.24 -12.03 -2.45
N MET A 39 -11.92 -11.24 -1.45
CA MET A 39 -12.13 -9.80 -1.49
C MET A 39 -11.41 -9.18 -2.68
N ALA A 40 -12.08 -8.30 -3.39
CA ALA A 40 -11.49 -7.62 -4.54
C ALA A 40 -11.28 -6.15 -4.20
N ILE A 41 -10.13 -5.61 -4.58
CA ILE A 41 -9.84 -4.20 -4.42
C ILE A 41 -9.23 -3.64 -5.70
N ASP A 42 -9.35 -2.33 -5.84
CA ASP A 42 -8.69 -1.61 -6.91
C ASP A 42 -7.57 -0.79 -6.31
N MET A 43 -6.38 -0.90 -6.87
CA MET A 43 -5.24 -0.14 -6.42
C MET A 43 -4.81 0.82 -7.51
N SER A 44 -4.72 2.09 -7.17
CA SER A 44 -4.24 3.11 -8.10
C SER A 44 -2.86 3.58 -7.68
N LEU A 45 -1.97 3.67 -8.65
CA LEU A 45 -0.62 4.15 -8.43
C LEU A 45 -0.33 5.28 -9.38
N ALA A 46 0.21 6.36 -8.86
CA ALA A 46 0.60 7.49 -9.67
C ALA A 46 1.85 8.10 -9.08
N GLU A 47 2.76 8.49 -9.95
CA GLU A 47 3.94 9.21 -9.50
C GLU A 47 3.56 10.62 -9.13
N ASN A 48 4.13 11.11 -8.06
CA ASN A 48 3.96 12.50 -7.69
C ASN A 48 5.32 13.18 -7.76
N LYS A 49 5.62 13.70 -8.92
CA LYS A 49 6.94 14.30 -9.17
C LYS A 49 7.17 15.58 -8.40
N ASP A 50 6.12 16.29 -8.11
CA ASP A 50 6.24 17.51 -7.30
C ASP A 50 6.64 17.16 -5.88
N ARG A 51 6.04 16.14 -5.30
CA ARG A 51 6.40 15.68 -3.96
C ARG A 51 7.80 15.09 -3.94
N GLU A 52 8.14 14.37 -4.98
CA GLU A 52 9.46 13.78 -5.12
C GLU A 52 10.54 14.86 -5.12
N ALA A 53 10.34 15.91 -5.91
CA ALA A 53 11.28 17.00 -5.97
C ALA A 53 11.38 17.75 -4.64
N ALA A 54 10.27 17.94 -3.96
CA ALA A 54 10.27 18.62 -2.67
C ALA A 54 10.95 17.79 -1.59
N SER A 55 10.75 16.50 -1.59
CA SER A 55 11.27 15.65 -0.53
C SER A 55 12.77 15.42 -0.60
N LEU A 56 13.40 15.72 -1.72
CA LEU A 56 14.84 15.57 -1.83
C LEU A 56 15.61 16.41 -0.84
N LYS A 57 15.08 17.58 -0.48
CA LYS A 57 15.75 18.46 0.46
C LYS A 57 15.34 18.23 1.90
N GLU A 58 14.17 17.68 2.12
CA GLU A 58 13.62 17.58 3.47
C GLU A 58 13.30 16.13 3.83
N ALA A 59 13.94 15.21 3.14
CA ALA A 59 13.61 13.79 3.28
C ALA A 59 13.66 13.31 4.72
N GLU A 60 14.65 13.72 5.46
CA GLU A 60 14.78 13.25 6.84
C GLU A 60 13.70 13.79 7.76
N ASP A 61 13.39 15.06 7.62
CA ASP A 61 12.34 15.67 8.43
C ASP A 61 10.99 15.10 8.08
N LEU A 62 10.75 14.91 6.79
CA LEU A 62 9.51 14.35 6.31
C LEU A 62 9.32 12.92 6.74
N LEU A 63 10.40 12.16 6.74
CA LEU A 63 10.32 10.78 7.19
C LEU A 63 9.93 10.70 8.66
N ALA A 64 10.46 11.59 9.47
CA ALA A 64 10.10 11.60 10.87
C ALA A 64 8.63 11.96 11.07
N GLU A 65 8.15 12.92 10.33
CA GLU A 65 6.75 13.32 10.41
C GLU A 65 5.81 12.25 9.91
N ILE A 66 6.17 11.62 8.81
CA ILE A 66 5.36 10.56 8.24
C ILE A 66 5.25 9.39 9.20
N LYS A 67 6.34 9.05 9.86
CA LYS A 67 6.31 7.97 10.84
C LYS A 67 5.38 8.27 11.99
N ARG A 68 5.35 9.51 12.44
CA ARG A 68 4.42 9.89 13.49
C ARG A 68 2.98 9.84 13.01
N MET A 69 2.75 10.35 11.81
CA MET A 69 1.40 10.39 11.27
C MET A 69 0.88 9.02 10.87
N ASN A 70 1.73 8.21 10.31
CA ASN A 70 1.33 6.88 9.89
C ASN A 70 1.40 5.86 10.98
N GLY A 71 2.19 6.15 11.99
CA GLY A 71 2.18 5.34 13.17
C GLY A 71 0.92 5.60 13.95
N GLU A 72 0.29 6.62 13.51
CA GLU A 72 -0.95 7.06 14.05
C GLU A 72 -1.93 5.97 14.20
#